data_9179ed5cb7137e5eb0e93b51ca22f44f
#
_entry.id   9179ed5cb7137e5eb0e93b51ca22f44f
#
_cell.length_a   1.000
_cell.length_b   1.000
_cell.length_c   1.000
_cell.angle_alpha   90.00
_cell.angle_beta   90.00
_cell.angle_gamma   90.00
#
_symmetry.space_group_name_H-M   'P 1'
#
loop_
_entity.id
_entity.type
_entity.pdbx_description
1 polymer ?
#
loop_
_entity_poly.entity_id
_entity_poly.type
_entity_poly.pdbx_seq_one_letter_code
_entity_poly.pdbx_strand_id
1 'polypeptide(L)'
;MSQQRKSVRVVIVNWRTPLLTERAARSLWPQLRAGDELVVVDNASASADPHDNSLDHLRRLGAKLGSAGPARFGLVQARRNGGFGYGVNLGARNLRQDALVLLNSDAYALEGFVDALTAPLGHDLVEATTARLLLEGRWRLVDDGAEPASPQPPGAVEPASPQSSSPQSPGAVGPNSPGVEAQTEPTTGATHSTGSAQLRGLDGGIWVSDPSGVELINSTGNVVDACGNGHDRSWLAPAKQEHDSPEVFGICGGACAISARAWRQLGGMRQDLFMYYEDTDFSYRLRRAGYRVQYVRQAQARHAHAASSDSASAAFTTWNTRNRLRVATRYAPASVAARALVNTGGRMLLGPQRQARAQGLVQALAHAPQDLYARIG
;
A
#
# COMPACT_ATOMS: atom_id res chain seq x y z
N MET A 1 31.44 -22.97 -0.98
CA MET A 1 30.95 -22.49 -2.30
C MET A 1 30.01 -21.31 -2.04
N SER A 2 30.33 -20.10 -2.53
CA SER A 2 29.41 -18.98 -2.38
C SER A 2 28.17 -19.26 -3.24
N GLN A 3 27.01 -19.34 -2.59
CA GLN A 3 25.76 -19.57 -3.30
C GLN A 3 25.50 -18.35 -4.21
N GLN A 4 25.42 -18.60 -5.51
CA GLN A 4 25.14 -17.54 -6.48
C GLN A 4 23.78 -16.95 -6.17
N ARG A 5 23.69 -15.62 -6.05
CA ARG A 5 22.41 -14.91 -5.86
C ARG A 5 21.41 -15.28 -6.95
N LYS A 6 20.16 -15.52 -6.54
CA LYS A 6 19.04 -15.77 -7.47
C LYS A 6 18.84 -14.57 -8.42
N SER A 7 18.57 -14.87 -9.69
CA SER A 7 18.13 -13.83 -10.63
C SER A 7 16.74 -13.30 -10.24
N VAL A 8 16.52 -11.99 -10.41
CA VAL A 8 15.29 -11.35 -9.98
C VAL A 8 14.62 -10.58 -11.09
N ARG A 9 13.28 -10.58 -11.08
CA ARG A 9 12.48 -9.55 -11.72
C ARG A 9 11.89 -8.67 -10.65
N VAL A 10 12.19 -7.38 -10.70
CA VAL A 10 11.54 -6.40 -9.83
C VAL A 10 10.35 -5.81 -10.57
N VAL A 11 9.20 -5.71 -9.90
CA VAL A 11 7.99 -5.08 -10.46
C VAL A 11 7.60 -3.90 -9.59
N ILE A 12 7.42 -2.74 -10.23
CA ILE A 12 6.85 -1.52 -9.64
C ILE A 12 5.58 -1.17 -10.42
N VAL A 13 4.47 -0.96 -9.71
CA VAL A 13 3.20 -0.55 -10.31
C VAL A 13 3.00 0.95 -10.12
N ASN A 14 3.05 1.69 -11.21
CA ASN A 14 2.79 3.12 -11.23
C ASN A 14 1.30 3.40 -11.49
N TRP A 15 0.73 4.34 -10.75
CA TRP A 15 -0.52 4.99 -11.08
C TRP A 15 -0.45 6.46 -10.67
N ARG A 16 -0.23 7.35 -11.67
CA ARG A 16 -0.16 8.82 -11.51
C ARG A 16 0.92 9.34 -10.54
N THR A 17 1.96 8.55 -10.29
CA THR A 17 3.08 8.89 -9.39
C THR A 17 4.43 8.71 -10.06
N PRO A 18 4.67 9.29 -11.28
CA PRO A 18 5.87 8.98 -12.07
C PRO A 18 7.17 9.38 -11.39
N LEU A 19 7.19 10.46 -10.61
CA LEU A 19 8.39 10.91 -9.88
C LEU A 19 8.77 9.98 -8.74
N LEU A 20 7.78 9.50 -7.99
CA LEU A 20 8.01 8.51 -6.93
C LEU A 20 8.46 7.17 -7.54
N THR A 21 7.82 6.74 -8.62
CA THR A 21 8.21 5.56 -9.38
C THR A 21 9.65 5.66 -9.90
N GLU A 22 10.08 6.83 -10.39
CA GLU A 22 11.48 7.07 -10.77
C GLU A 22 12.42 6.91 -9.57
N ARG A 23 12.07 7.48 -8.40
CA ARG A 23 12.86 7.32 -7.18
C ARG A 23 12.98 5.85 -6.78
N ALA A 24 11.88 5.10 -6.79
CA ALA A 24 11.86 3.67 -6.52
C ALA A 24 12.77 2.90 -7.50
N ALA A 25 12.63 3.15 -8.79
CA ALA A 25 13.44 2.50 -9.82
C ALA A 25 14.94 2.80 -9.68
N ARG A 26 15.29 4.07 -9.41
CA ARG A 26 16.69 4.48 -9.22
C ARG A 26 17.34 3.90 -7.97
N SER A 27 16.59 3.64 -6.91
CA SER A 27 17.10 3.01 -5.70
C SER A 27 17.43 1.52 -5.88
N LEU A 28 16.73 0.86 -6.79
CA LEU A 28 16.91 -0.55 -7.12
C LEU A 28 17.98 -0.77 -8.19
N TRP A 29 18.06 0.11 -9.18
CA TRP A 29 18.87 -0.11 -10.37
C TRP A 29 20.33 -0.46 -10.09
N PRO A 30 21.07 0.21 -9.18
CA PRO A 30 22.45 -0.12 -8.85
C PRO A 30 22.62 -1.50 -8.20
N GLN A 31 21.54 -2.09 -7.67
CA GLN A 31 21.57 -3.39 -7.00
C GLN A 31 21.27 -4.56 -7.96
N LEU A 32 20.88 -4.26 -9.20
CA LEU A 32 20.54 -5.26 -10.20
C LEU A 32 21.78 -5.68 -11.02
N ARG A 33 21.80 -6.94 -11.47
CA ARG A 33 22.91 -7.58 -12.15
C ARG A 33 22.47 -8.07 -13.53
N ALA A 34 23.43 -8.54 -14.33
CA ALA A 34 23.12 -9.23 -15.57
C ALA A 34 22.20 -10.45 -15.32
N GLY A 35 21.14 -10.57 -16.08
CA GLY A 35 20.08 -11.57 -15.90
C GLY A 35 18.89 -11.07 -15.07
N ASP A 36 19.04 -9.97 -14.33
CA ASP A 36 17.91 -9.32 -13.62
C ASP A 36 17.10 -8.43 -14.56
N GLU A 37 15.89 -8.11 -14.12
CA GLU A 37 14.98 -7.24 -14.87
C GLU A 37 14.20 -6.33 -13.91
N LEU A 38 14.10 -5.04 -14.24
CA LEU A 38 13.20 -4.09 -13.61
C LEU A 38 12.05 -3.80 -14.55
N VAL A 39 10.84 -4.15 -14.17
CA VAL A 39 9.62 -3.88 -14.92
C VAL A 39 8.79 -2.85 -14.20
N VAL A 40 8.55 -1.72 -14.85
CA VAL A 40 7.58 -0.72 -14.39
C VAL A 40 6.29 -0.92 -15.17
N VAL A 41 5.18 -1.01 -14.46
CA VAL A 41 3.84 -1.12 -15.05
C VAL A 41 3.12 0.21 -14.85
N ASP A 42 2.85 0.93 -15.92
CA ASP A 42 1.89 2.04 -15.87
C ASP A 42 0.46 1.49 -15.88
N ASN A 43 -0.23 1.60 -14.76
CA ASN A 43 -1.56 1.03 -14.55
C ASN A 43 -2.66 1.92 -15.13
N ALA A 44 -2.47 2.35 -16.39
CA ALA A 44 -3.36 3.21 -17.16
C ALA A 44 -3.58 4.60 -16.51
N SER A 45 -2.49 5.26 -16.12
CA SER A 45 -2.53 6.60 -15.47
C SER A 45 -3.32 7.61 -16.29
N ALA A 46 -3.14 7.66 -17.62
CA ALA A 46 -3.86 8.54 -18.52
C ALA A 46 -5.37 8.27 -18.62
N SER A 47 -5.87 7.11 -18.17
CA SER A 47 -7.31 6.83 -18.16
C SER A 47 -8.08 7.65 -17.13
N ALA A 48 -7.40 8.10 -16.07
CA ALA A 48 -7.98 8.95 -15.03
C ALA A 48 -7.80 10.45 -15.33
N ASP A 49 -6.79 10.80 -16.12
CA ASP A 49 -6.45 12.17 -16.49
C ASP A 49 -5.76 12.17 -17.86
N PRO A 50 -6.38 12.68 -18.92
CA PRO A 50 -5.78 12.74 -20.25
C PRO A 50 -4.48 13.57 -20.33
N HIS A 51 -4.24 14.46 -19.37
CA HIS A 51 -3.02 15.27 -19.27
C HIS A 51 -1.92 14.61 -18.43
N ASP A 52 -2.17 13.41 -17.88
CA ASP A 52 -1.17 12.65 -17.13
C ASP A 52 0.02 12.29 -18.03
N ASN A 53 1.22 12.67 -17.60
CA ASN A 53 2.46 12.45 -18.32
C ASN A 53 3.29 11.25 -17.82
N SER A 54 2.70 10.42 -16.96
CA SER A 54 3.37 9.29 -16.33
C SER A 54 4.08 8.40 -17.35
N LEU A 55 3.38 8.02 -18.41
CA LEU A 55 3.92 7.09 -19.40
C LEU A 55 5.14 7.66 -20.12
N ASP A 56 5.11 8.94 -20.51
CA ASP A 56 6.24 9.60 -21.20
C ASP A 56 7.42 9.81 -20.25
N HIS A 57 7.14 10.12 -18.99
CA HIS A 57 8.17 10.20 -17.95
C HIS A 57 8.87 8.84 -17.77
N LEU A 58 8.11 7.76 -17.67
CA LEU A 58 8.64 6.40 -17.49
C LEU A 58 9.38 5.87 -18.73
N ARG A 59 8.98 6.26 -19.96
CA ARG A 59 9.74 5.97 -21.18
C ARG A 59 11.12 6.63 -21.15
N ARG A 60 11.18 7.92 -20.78
CA ARG A 60 12.47 8.62 -20.65
C ARG A 60 13.35 8.02 -19.55
N LEU A 61 12.75 7.62 -18.43
CA LEU A 61 13.46 6.91 -17.38
C LEU A 61 14.06 5.60 -17.89
N GLY A 62 13.28 4.79 -18.62
CA GLY A 62 13.72 3.52 -19.19
C GLY A 62 14.89 3.67 -20.14
N ALA A 63 14.86 4.70 -21.00
CA ALA A 63 15.98 4.99 -21.90
C ALA A 63 17.27 5.34 -21.13
N LYS A 64 17.17 6.12 -20.04
CA LYS A 64 18.33 6.48 -19.19
C LYS A 64 18.89 5.28 -18.42
N LEU A 65 18.04 4.45 -17.82
CA LEU A 65 18.48 3.29 -17.05
C LEU A 65 19.04 2.19 -17.97
N GLY A 66 18.36 1.87 -19.07
CA GLY A 66 18.77 0.82 -19.99
C GLY A 66 20.13 1.03 -20.62
N SER A 67 20.63 2.27 -20.72
CA SER A 67 21.97 2.59 -21.19
C SER A 67 23.05 2.56 -20.08
N ALA A 68 22.66 2.49 -18.82
CA ALA A 68 23.54 2.73 -17.67
C ALA A 68 23.81 1.50 -16.79
N GLY A 69 23.36 0.31 -17.15
CA GLY A 69 23.54 -0.85 -16.27
C GLY A 69 23.39 -2.21 -16.96
N PRO A 70 23.75 -3.29 -16.26
CA PRO A 70 23.75 -4.66 -16.80
C PRO A 70 22.35 -5.31 -16.82
N ALA A 71 21.40 -4.79 -16.08
CA ALA A 71 20.04 -5.33 -15.99
C ALA A 71 19.16 -4.84 -17.15
N ARG A 72 18.03 -5.51 -17.37
CA ARG A 72 17.04 -5.10 -18.37
C ARG A 72 15.99 -4.20 -17.73
N PHE A 73 15.60 -3.15 -18.45
CA PHE A 73 14.44 -2.33 -18.09
C PHE A 73 13.26 -2.67 -19.01
N GLY A 74 12.11 -2.91 -18.42
CA GLY A 74 10.83 -3.12 -19.12
C GLY A 74 9.80 -2.09 -18.69
N LEU A 75 9.04 -1.56 -19.65
CA LEU A 75 7.87 -0.72 -19.39
C LEU A 75 6.63 -1.39 -19.98
N VAL A 76 5.62 -1.62 -19.14
CA VAL A 76 4.35 -2.23 -19.54
C VAL A 76 3.24 -1.21 -19.34
N GLN A 77 2.50 -0.92 -20.38
CA GLN A 77 1.30 -0.08 -20.30
C GLN A 77 0.06 -0.97 -20.13
N ALA A 78 -0.66 -0.82 -19.05
CA ALA A 78 -1.94 -1.49 -18.83
C ALA A 78 -3.04 -0.85 -19.69
N ARG A 79 -4.02 -1.66 -20.10
CA ARG A 79 -5.19 -1.16 -20.88
C ARG A 79 -6.22 -0.44 -20.00
N ARG A 80 -6.23 -0.71 -18.70
CA ARG A 80 -7.12 -0.12 -17.70
C ARG A 80 -6.44 -0.13 -16.34
N ASN A 81 -6.87 0.74 -15.44
CA ASN A 81 -6.53 0.57 -14.03
C ASN A 81 -7.28 -0.65 -13.48
N GLY A 82 -6.55 -1.72 -13.27
CA GLY A 82 -7.09 -2.98 -12.73
C GLY A 82 -6.73 -3.21 -11.25
N GLY A 83 -6.18 -2.19 -10.58
CA GLY A 83 -5.70 -2.29 -9.22
C GLY A 83 -4.28 -2.88 -9.11
N PHE A 84 -3.79 -3.01 -7.87
CA PHE A 84 -2.40 -3.41 -7.62
C PHE A 84 -2.11 -4.83 -8.11
N GLY A 85 -2.92 -5.81 -7.70
CA GLY A 85 -2.72 -7.21 -8.11
C GLY A 85 -2.74 -7.43 -9.63
N TYR A 86 -3.56 -6.68 -10.37
CA TYR A 86 -3.56 -6.70 -11.82
C TYR A 86 -2.25 -6.16 -12.41
N GLY A 87 -1.77 -5.01 -11.89
CA GLY A 87 -0.50 -4.42 -12.30
C GLY A 87 0.69 -5.36 -12.05
N VAL A 88 0.76 -5.96 -10.86
CA VAL A 88 1.79 -6.94 -10.49
C VAL A 88 1.75 -8.14 -11.46
N ASN A 89 0.58 -8.70 -11.73
CA ASN A 89 0.43 -9.84 -12.65
C ASN A 89 0.88 -9.49 -14.07
N LEU A 90 0.62 -8.26 -14.54
CA LEU A 90 1.11 -7.80 -15.83
C LEU A 90 2.65 -7.71 -15.87
N GLY A 91 3.26 -7.13 -14.84
CA GLY A 91 4.71 -7.01 -14.72
C GLY A 91 5.41 -8.36 -14.55
N ALA A 92 4.75 -9.32 -13.90
CA ALA A 92 5.26 -10.67 -13.70
C ALA A 92 4.94 -11.66 -14.85
N ARG A 93 4.29 -11.21 -15.93
CA ARG A 93 3.96 -12.08 -17.07
C ARG A 93 5.26 -12.69 -17.67
N ASN A 94 5.23 -14.01 -17.92
CA ASN A 94 6.37 -14.76 -18.45
C ASN A 94 7.63 -14.62 -17.58
N LEU A 95 7.48 -14.63 -16.25
CA LEU A 95 8.60 -14.57 -15.31
C LEU A 95 9.60 -15.72 -15.57
N ARG A 96 10.83 -15.37 -15.94
CA ARG A 96 11.93 -16.32 -16.21
C ARG A 96 12.97 -16.33 -15.10
N GLN A 97 13.04 -15.28 -14.32
CA GLN A 97 13.93 -15.13 -13.17
C GLN A 97 13.54 -16.09 -12.05
N ASP A 98 14.45 -16.33 -11.12
CA ASP A 98 14.25 -17.24 -9.97
C ASP A 98 13.30 -16.66 -8.91
N ALA A 99 13.21 -15.33 -8.84
CA ALA A 99 12.35 -14.63 -7.88
C ALA A 99 11.68 -13.39 -8.50
N LEU A 100 10.49 -13.09 -8.00
CA LEU A 100 9.76 -11.84 -8.19
C LEU A 100 9.96 -10.96 -6.96
N VAL A 101 10.43 -9.74 -7.14
CA VAL A 101 10.52 -8.71 -6.10
C VAL A 101 9.46 -7.65 -6.36
N LEU A 102 8.72 -7.26 -5.34
CA LEU A 102 7.75 -6.18 -5.40
C LEU A 102 8.25 -5.01 -4.55
N LEU A 103 8.16 -3.82 -5.10
CA LEU A 103 8.37 -2.56 -4.37
C LEU A 103 7.31 -1.57 -4.82
N ASN A 104 6.63 -0.93 -3.87
CA ASN A 104 5.65 0.11 -4.17
C ASN A 104 6.31 1.30 -4.91
N SER A 105 5.53 1.97 -5.75
CA SER A 105 5.98 3.16 -6.49
C SER A 105 6.41 4.32 -5.59
N ASP A 106 5.89 4.39 -4.37
CA ASP A 106 6.18 5.40 -3.35
C ASP A 106 7.13 4.90 -2.25
N ALA A 107 7.84 3.78 -2.52
CA ALA A 107 8.90 3.26 -1.67
C ALA A 107 10.26 3.32 -2.38
N TYR A 108 11.35 3.35 -1.62
CA TYR A 108 12.69 3.22 -2.16
C TYR A 108 13.55 2.29 -1.32
N ALA A 109 14.32 1.46 -2.01
CA ALA A 109 15.18 0.44 -1.41
C ALA A 109 16.46 1.07 -0.84
N LEU A 110 16.92 0.57 0.30
CA LEU A 110 18.27 0.89 0.80
C LEU A 110 19.30 -0.09 0.20
N GLU A 111 20.57 0.22 0.37
CA GLU A 111 21.68 -0.61 -0.12
C GLU A 111 21.57 -2.05 0.40
N GLY A 112 21.86 -3.04 -0.47
CA GLY A 112 21.79 -4.46 -0.13
C GLY A 112 20.38 -5.04 -0.04
N PHE A 113 19.34 -4.26 -0.31
CA PHE A 113 17.94 -4.69 -0.22
C PHE A 113 17.64 -5.94 -1.03
N VAL A 114 17.99 -5.96 -2.32
CA VAL A 114 17.65 -7.06 -3.23
C VAL A 114 18.34 -8.35 -2.81
N ASP A 115 19.62 -8.29 -2.47
CA ASP A 115 20.41 -9.46 -2.06
C ASP A 115 19.89 -10.03 -0.73
N ALA A 116 19.70 -9.18 0.27
CA ALA A 116 19.19 -9.60 1.57
C ALA A 116 17.78 -10.21 1.47
N LEU A 117 16.88 -9.54 0.71
CA LEU A 117 15.49 -9.97 0.61
C LEU A 117 15.34 -11.33 -0.08
N THR A 118 16.20 -11.65 -1.04
CA THR A 118 16.10 -12.89 -1.82
C THR A 118 16.93 -14.05 -1.27
N ALA A 119 17.87 -13.79 -0.34
CA ALA A 119 18.75 -14.81 0.22
C ALA A 119 18.01 -16.01 0.86
N PRO A 120 16.92 -15.83 1.67
CA PRO A 120 16.27 -16.96 2.31
C PRO A 120 15.37 -17.81 1.39
N LEU A 121 15.04 -17.31 0.18
CA LEU A 121 14.10 -18.01 -0.71
C LEU A 121 14.61 -19.41 -1.10
N GLY A 122 13.73 -20.41 -1.00
CA GLY A 122 14.02 -21.81 -1.34
C GLY A 122 14.71 -22.60 -0.24
N HIS A 123 14.99 -22.01 0.93
CA HIS A 123 15.47 -22.71 2.13
C HIS A 123 14.31 -22.96 3.08
N ASP A 124 14.27 -24.13 3.70
CA ASP A 124 13.30 -24.49 4.76
C ASP A 124 11.84 -24.14 4.42
N LEU A 125 11.42 -24.36 3.17
CA LEU A 125 10.09 -24.02 2.66
C LEU A 125 9.79 -22.52 2.62
N VAL A 126 10.78 -21.65 2.79
CA VAL A 126 10.63 -20.21 2.64
C VAL A 126 10.50 -19.89 1.16
N GLU A 127 9.28 -19.59 0.71
CA GLU A 127 8.99 -19.28 -0.69
C GLU A 127 8.57 -17.80 -0.88
N ALA A 128 8.46 -17.08 0.19
CA ALA A 128 8.30 -15.63 0.16
C ALA A 128 9.02 -14.96 1.34
N THR A 129 9.45 -13.74 1.12
CA THR A 129 10.08 -12.90 2.13
C THR A 129 9.44 -11.53 2.16
N THR A 130 9.50 -10.86 3.29
CA THR A 130 9.03 -9.49 3.45
C THR A 130 10.13 -8.63 4.07
N ALA A 131 10.24 -7.41 3.59
CA ALA A 131 11.28 -6.48 4.01
C ALA A 131 10.93 -5.77 5.34
N ARG A 132 11.92 -5.13 5.92
CA ARG A 132 11.75 -4.09 6.92
C ARG A 132 11.41 -2.79 6.21
N LEU A 133 10.13 -2.46 6.18
CA LEU A 133 9.65 -1.24 5.56
C LEU A 133 9.53 -0.15 6.63
N LEU A 134 10.29 0.92 6.47
CA LEU A 134 10.31 2.07 7.37
C LEU A 134 9.41 3.17 6.79
N LEU A 135 8.81 3.98 7.64
CA LEU A 135 8.21 5.23 7.20
C LEU A 135 9.30 6.24 6.83
N GLU A 136 9.06 7.02 5.79
CA GLU A 136 9.93 8.14 5.45
C GLU A 136 9.79 9.25 6.48
N GLY A 137 10.91 9.90 6.81
CA GLY A 137 10.96 10.97 7.81
C GLY A 137 11.16 10.44 9.24
N ARG A 138 10.98 11.36 10.18
CA ARG A 138 11.05 11.11 11.63
C ARG A 138 9.78 11.62 12.28
N TRP A 139 9.40 11.02 13.41
CA TRP A 139 8.08 11.16 13.98
C TRP A 139 8.14 11.30 15.49
N ARG A 140 7.24 12.07 16.05
CA ARG A 140 7.06 12.22 17.50
C ARG A 140 5.65 11.87 17.89
N LEU A 141 5.51 11.08 18.95
CA LEU A 141 4.21 10.76 19.54
C LEU A 141 3.66 12.03 20.24
N VAL A 142 2.39 12.34 19.96
CA VAL A 142 1.65 13.42 20.63
C VAL A 142 0.61 12.75 21.52
N ASP A 143 0.59 13.11 22.78
CA ASP A 143 -0.44 12.64 23.69
C ASP A 143 -1.83 13.15 23.27
N ASP A 144 -2.87 12.33 23.42
CA ASP A 144 -4.26 12.57 22.98
C ASP A 144 -4.94 13.82 23.60
N GLY A 145 -4.21 14.69 24.29
CA GLY A 145 -4.74 15.90 24.97
C GLY A 145 -4.18 17.23 24.49
N ALA A 146 -3.21 17.25 23.59
CA ALA A 146 -2.63 18.49 23.09
C ALA A 146 -3.05 18.74 21.63
N GLU A 147 -3.90 19.73 21.38
CA GLU A 147 -4.01 20.31 20.04
C GLU A 147 -2.60 20.69 19.53
N PRO A 148 -2.25 20.33 18.28
CA PRO A 148 -0.96 20.74 17.73
C PRO A 148 -0.91 22.28 17.72
N ALA A 149 0.03 22.84 18.46
CA ALA A 149 0.28 24.27 18.42
C ALA A 149 0.53 24.66 16.95
N SER A 150 -0.29 25.53 16.42
CA SER A 150 -0.10 26.12 15.10
C SER A 150 1.31 26.72 15.04
N PRO A 151 2.10 26.49 13.98
CA PRO A 151 3.40 27.10 13.84
C PRO A 151 3.23 28.60 13.79
N GLN A 152 3.66 29.29 14.85
CA GLN A 152 3.79 30.76 14.80
C GLN A 152 4.89 31.12 13.80
N PRO A 153 4.61 32.00 12.86
CA PRO A 153 5.69 32.59 12.05
C PRO A 153 6.61 33.43 12.94
N PRO A 154 7.93 33.39 12.75
CA PRO A 154 8.83 34.24 13.51
C PRO A 154 8.61 35.72 13.16
N GLY A 155 8.19 36.50 14.13
CA GLY A 155 8.20 37.96 14.10
C GLY A 155 6.92 38.64 13.60
N ALA A 156 5.90 38.73 14.43
CA ALA A 156 4.87 39.75 14.30
C ALA A 156 4.67 40.43 15.65
N VAL A 157 5.04 41.69 15.68
CA VAL A 157 4.77 42.63 16.79
C VAL A 157 3.27 42.97 16.73
N GLU A 158 2.58 42.85 17.88
CA GLU A 158 1.17 43.22 18.00
C GLU A 158 0.96 44.73 17.70
N PRO A 159 -0.13 45.08 17.01
CA PRO A 159 -0.76 46.35 17.25
C PRO A 159 -2.16 46.15 17.86
N ALA A 160 -2.44 47.05 18.80
CA ALA A 160 -3.61 47.14 19.64
C ALA A 160 -4.94 47.21 18.88
N SER A 161 -5.97 46.63 19.50
CA SER A 161 -7.39 46.66 19.08
C SER A 161 -7.99 48.06 19.02
N PRO A 162 -8.99 48.28 18.16
CA PRO A 162 -10.21 48.91 18.66
C PRO A 162 -11.50 48.17 18.26
N GLN A 163 -12.50 48.44 19.07
CA GLN A 163 -13.82 47.85 19.18
C GLN A 163 -14.80 48.13 18.02
N SER A 164 -15.77 47.21 17.92
CA SER A 164 -17.20 47.35 17.64
C SER A 164 -17.71 47.87 16.29
N SER A 165 -18.54 47.06 15.59
CA SER A 165 -20.01 47.25 15.45
C SER A 165 -20.56 46.41 14.29
N SER A 166 -21.55 45.60 14.61
CA SER A 166 -22.50 45.02 13.59
C SER A 166 -23.45 46.10 13.08
N PRO A 167 -24.19 45.99 11.97
CA PRO A 167 -25.34 45.09 11.89
C PRO A 167 -25.77 44.51 10.51
N GLN A 168 -26.56 43.44 10.59
CA GLN A 168 -27.78 43.09 9.84
C GLN A 168 -27.77 42.75 8.34
N SER A 169 -28.36 41.55 8.12
CA SER A 169 -28.98 41.03 6.89
C SER A 169 -30.19 41.87 6.43
N PRO A 170 -30.87 41.68 5.26
CA PRO A 170 -31.57 40.45 4.87
C PRO A 170 -31.80 40.20 3.34
N GLY A 171 -32.46 39.07 3.03
CA GLY A 171 -33.36 38.88 1.88
C GLY A 171 -32.94 37.84 0.86
N ALA A 172 -33.42 36.74 0.86
CA ALA A 172 -34.54 35.88 0.44
C ALA A 172 -34.80 35.80 -1.09
N VAL A 173 -35.10 34.56 -1.50
CA VAL A 173 -36.02 34.03 -2.54
C VAL A 173 -35.40 33.16 -3.63
N GLY A 174 -35.73 31.84 -3.63
CA GLY A 174 -35.54 30.85 -4.71
C GLY A 174 -36.63 30.96 -5.81
N PRO A 175 -37.01 29.93 -6.57
CA PRO A 175 -36.67 28.51 -6.66
C PRO A 175 -36.48 27.92 -8.08
N ASN A 176 -36.35 26.59 -8.18
CA ASN A 176 -36.71 25.62 -9.26
C ASN A 176 -35.61 24.99 -10.13
N SER A 177 -35.17 23.79 -9.83
CA SER A 177 -35.40 22.41 -10.35
C SER A 177 -35.13 22.09 -11.85
N PRO A 178 -34.93 20.80 -12.21
CA PRO A 178 -33.79 19.92 -11.94
C PRO A 178 -33.06 19.52 -13.24
N GLY A 179 -31.76 19.40 -13.19
CA GLY A 179 -30.94 18.89 -14.29
C GLY A 179 -30.14 17.69 -13.82
N VAL A 180 -30.18 16.68 -14.62
CA VAL A 180 -29.50 15.38 -14.49
C VAL A 180 -28.03 15.58 -14.13
N GLU A 181 -27.61 15.11 -12.94
CA GLU A 181 -26.23 15.10 -12.52
C GLU A 181 -25.46 13.96 -13.18
N ALA A 182 -24.55 14.33 -14.06
CA ALA A 182 -23.41 13.49 -14.42
C ALA A 182 -22.48 13.37 -13.21
N GLN A 183 -22.21 12.15 -12.78
CA GLN A 183 -21.25 11.87 -11.71
C GLN A 183 -19.85 12.31 -12.14
N THR A 184 -19.44 13.47 -11.70
CA THR A 184 -18.03 13.91 -11.75
C THR A 184 -17.27 13.29 -10.60
N GLU A 185 -16.31 12.42 -10.91
CA GLU A 185 -15.31 11.96 -9.97
C GLU A 185 -14.50 13.14 -9.41
N PRO A 186 -14.10 13.11 -8.12
CA PRO A 186 -13.36 14.21 -7.52
C PRO A 186 -11.97 14.34 -8.13
N THR A 187 -11.71 15.46 -8.74
CA THR A 187 -10.40 15.92 -9.19
C THR A 187 -9.51 16.15 -7.97
N THR A 188 -8.61 15.23 -7.67
CA THR A 188 -7.56 15.44 -6.67
C THR A 188 -6.44 16.27 -7.27
N GLY A 189 -6.60 17.57 -7.26
CA GLY A 189 -5.47 18.48 -7.26
C GLY A 189 -4.73 18.34 -5.94
N ALA A 190 -3.49 17.83 -5.96
CA ALA A 190 -2.62 17.82 -4.80
C ALA A 190 -2.24 19.27 -4.46
N THR A 191 -3.06 19.93 -3.66
CA THR A 191 -2.63 21.10 -2.89
C THR A 191 -1.82 20.56 -1.71
N HIS A 192 -0.52 20.86 -1.69
CA HIS A 192 0.30 20.72 -0.49
C HIS A 192 -0.32 21.56 0.62
N SER A 193 -1.14 20.96 1.46
CA SER A 193 -1.53 21.58 2.71
C SER A 193 -0.30 21.58 3.63
N THR A 194 0.06 22.71 4.15
CA THR A 194 1.12 22.94 5.15
C THR A 194 0.77 22.38 6.54
N GLY A 195 -0.17 21.45 6.63
CA GLY A 195 -0.45 20.70 7.85
C GLY A 195 0.61 19.61 8.05
N SER A 196 1.20 19.51 9.23
CA SER A 196 2.13 18.45 9.59
C SER A 196 1.46 17.10 9.33
N ALA A 197 2.12 16.19 8.59
CA ALA A 197 1.62 14.85 8.35
C ALA A 197 1.36 14.16 9.69
N GLN A 198 0.18 13.55 9.83
CA GLN A 198 -0.22 12.84 11.05
C GLN A 198 -0.52 11.38 10.74
N LEU A 199 -0.10 10.48 11.62
CA LEU A 199 -0.39 9.06 11.54
C LEU A 199 -1.03 8.60 12.85
N ARG A 200 -2.01 7.69 12.75
CA ARG A 200 -2.67 7.12 13.91
C ARG A 200 -2.26 5.66 14.11
N GLY A 201 -1.82 5.36 15.34
CA GLY A 201 -1.51 4.00 15.78
C GLY A 201 -2.76 3.15 15.98
N LEU A 202 -2.57 1.84 16.04
CA LEU A 202 -3.65 0.88 16.37
C LEU A 202 -4.10 1.03 17.83
N ASP A 203 -3.25 1.55 18.69
CA ASP A 203 -3.48 1.90 20.10
C ASP A 203 -4.18 3.26 20.28
N GLY A 204 -4.39 4.01 19.18
CA GLY A 204 -4.99 5.33 19.19
C GLY A 204 -3.97 6.48 19.23
N GLY A 205 -2.70 6.21 19.50
CA GLY A 205 -1.64 7.22 19.57
C GLY A 205 -1.50 7.99 18.25
N ILE A 206 -1.26 9.30 18.34
CA ILE A 206 -1.07 10.18 17.18
C ILE A 206 0.42 10.50 17.03
N TRP A 207 0.97 10.23 15.87
CA TRP A 207 2.33 10.57 15.50
C TRP A 207 2.34 11.73 14.52
N VAL A 208 3.17 12.72 14.76
CA VAL A 208 3.38 13.89 13.88
C VAL A 208 4.78 13.90 13.32
N SER A 209 4.92 14.39 12.10
CA SER A 209 6.25 14.57 11.49
C SER A 209 7.09 15.56 12.30
N ASP A 210 8.29 15.13 12.72
CA ASP A 210 9.21 15.91 13.54
C ASP A 210 10.65 15.48 13.25
N PRO A 211 11.52 16.38 12.74
CA PRO A 211 12.92 16.07 12.44
C PRO A 211 13.73 15.55 13.64
N SER A 212 13.35 15.93 14.87
CA SER A 212 13.98 15.47 16.11
C SER A 212 13.42 14.14 16.62
N GLY A 213 12.32 13.66 16.03
CA GLY A 213 11.62 12.44 16.43
C GLY A 213 12.40 11.16 16.16
N VAL A 214 11.71 10.04 16.12
CA VAL A 214 12.27 8.71 15.87
C VAL A 214 11.86 8.17 14.50
N GLU A 215 12.60 7.20 13.96
CA GLU A 215 12.17 6.44 12.79
C GLU A 215 11.11 5.42 13.22
N LEU A 216 10.08 5.26 12.41
CA LEU A 216 8.99 4.32 12.65
C LEU A 216 8.97 3.20 11.62
N ILE A 217 8.51 2.04 12.05
CA ILE A 217 8.20 0.92 11.18
C ILE A 217 6.88 1.20 10.45
N ASN A 218 6.86 1.02 9.13
CA ASN A 218 5.64 0.87 8.37
C ASN A 218 5.16 -0.58 8.45
N SER A 219 6.06 -1.54 8.15
CA SER A 219 5.71 -2.96 8.13
C SER A 219 6.93 -3.86 8.33
N THR A 220 6.74 -4.95 9.04
CA THR A 220 7.64 -6.11 9.08
C THR A 220 6.95 -7.37 8.55
N GLY A 221 5.88 -7.18 7.78
CA GLY A 221 5.04 -8.20 7.18
C GLY A 221 3.59 -8.07 7.57
N ASN A 222 2.75 -8.91 7.00
CA ASN A 222 1.31 -8.92 7.23
C ASN A 222 0.95 -9.88 8.36
N VAL A 223 -0.03 -9.48 9.19
CA VAL A 223 -0.67 -10.32 10.20
C VAL A 223 -2.18 -10.21 10.09
N VAL A 224 -2.91 -11.23 10.55
CA VAL A 224 -4.37 -11.26 10.53
C VAL A 224 -4.88 -11.49 11.94
N ASP A 225 -5.74 -10.60 12.42
CA ASP A 225 -6.33 -10.71 13.76
C ASP A 225 -7.53 -11.68 13.82
N ALA A 226 -8.06 -11.85 15.03
CA ALA A 226 -9.20 -12.73 15.28
C ALA A 226 -10.52 -12.27 14.61
N CYS A 227 -10.58 -11.06 14.08
CA CYS A 227 -11.69 -10.50 13.32
C CYS A 227 -11.43 -10.45 11.81
N GLY A 228 -10.36 -11.11 11.34
CA GLY A 228 -10.00 -11.17 9.93
C GLY A 228 -9.41 -9.86 9.38
N ASN A 229 -9.04 -8.90 10.24
CA ASN A 229 -8.35 -7.72 9.76
C ASN A 229 -6.91 -8.08 9.43
N GLY A 230 -6.51 -7.89 8.17
CA GLY A 230 -5.12 -7.86 7.75
C GLY A 230 -4.52 -6.50 8.07
N HIS A 231 -3.35 -6.48 8.69
CA HIS A 231 -2.64 -5.24 9.00
C HIS A 231 -1.13 -5.47 9.02
N ASP A 232 -0.39 -4.37 8.92
CA ASP A 232 1.05 -4.38 8.97
C ASP A 232 1.54 -4.70 10.38
N ARG A 233 2.40 -5.74 10.51
CA ARG A 233 3.06 -6.05 11.77
C ARG A 233 3.99 -4.91 12.15
N SER A 234 4.02 -4.55 13.44
CA SER A 234 4.83 -3.47 14.03
C SER A 234 4.54 -2.08 13.46
N TRP A 235 3.32 -1.85 12.91
CA TRP A 235 2.89 -0.53 12.45
C TRP A 235 3.12 0.54 13.51
N LEU A 236 3.88 1.58 13.17
CA LEU A 236 4.29 2.72 14.01
C LEU A 236 5.17 2.37 15.22
N ALA A 237 5.69 1.17 15.32
CA ALA A 237 6.69 0.86 16.34
C ALA A 237 7.99 1.65 16.06
N PRO A 238 8.66 2.20 17.11
CA PRO A 238 9.97 2.82 16.95
C PRO A 238 10.97 1.82 16.36
N ALA A 239 11.64 2.19 15.28
CA ALA A 239 12.49 1.28 14.51
C ALA A 239 13.64 0.69 15.34
N LYS A 240 14.16 1.44 16.32
CA LYS A 240 15.24 0.96 17.23
C LYS A 240 14.76 -0.11 18.21
N GLN A 241 13.45 -0.17 18.50
CA GLN A 241 12.84 -1.10 19.45
C GLN A 241 12.21 -2.32 18.75
N GLU A 242 12.25 -2.37 17.42
CA GLU A 242 11.71 -3.51 16.68
C GLU A 242 12.65 -4.72 16.83
N HIS A 243 12.11 -5.83 17.31
CA HIS A 243 12.78 -7.12 17.51
C HIS A 243 11.92 -8.29 17.02
N ASP A 244 11.21 -8.10 15.94
CA ASP A 244 10.28 -9.07 15.38
C ASP A 244 10.96 -10.39 14.99
N SER A 245 10.27 -11.47 15.26
CA SER A 245 10.68 -12.81 14.81
C SER A 245 10.79 -12.86 13.28
N PRO A 246 11.75 -13.60 12.73
CA PRO A 246 11.80 -13.89 11.29
C PRO A 246 10.52 -14.56 10.78
N GLU A 247 9.82 -15.35 11.60
CA GLU A 247 8.55 -15.95 11.19
C GLU A 247 7.43 -14.92 11.22
N VAL A 248 6.67 -14.83 10.13
CA VAL A 248 5.53 -13.91 9.96
C VAL A 248 4.41 -14.62 9.20
N PHE A 249 3.17 -14.17 9.41
CA PHE A 249 2.01 -14.74 8.73
C PHE A 249 2.10 -14.55 7.21
N GLY A 250 2.42 -13.35 6.74
CA GLY A 250 2.35 -13.01 5.33
C GLY A 250 3.29 -11.88 4.91
N ILE A 251 3.35 -11.71 3.60
CA ILE A 251 4.10 -10.62 2.97
C ILE A 251 3.38 -9.28 3.14
N CYS A 252 4.15 -8.19 3.20
CA CYS A 252 3.64 -6.85 2.90
C CYS A 252 3.87 -6.58 1.40
N GLY A 253 2.79 -6.35 0.66
CA GLY A 253 2.85 -6.10 -0.80
C GLY A 253 3.69 -4.88 -1.18
N GLY A 254 3.94 -3.97 -0.23
CA GLY A 254 4.77 -2.78 -0.44
C GLY A 254 6.26 -3.05 -0.63
N ALA A 255 6.80 -4.15 -0.03
CA ALA A 255 8.21 -4.53 -0.17
C ALA A 255 8.39 -6.01 0.16
N CYS A 256 8.40 -6.89 -0.84
CA CYS A 256 8.53 -8.34 -0.64
C CYS A 256 9.21 -9.04 -1.81
N ALA A 257 9.62 -10.29 -1.60
CA ALA A 257 10.03 -11.18 -2.68
C ALA A 257 9.30 -12.52 -2.60
N ILE A 258 9.07 -13.12 -3.76
CA ILE A 258 8.35 -14.38 -3.93
C ILE A 258 9.14 -15.25 -4.89
N SER A 259 9.38 -16.52 -4.56
CA SER A 259 10.05 -17.43 -5.48
C SER A 259 9.20 -17.62 -6.76
N ALA A 260 9.86 -17.75 -7.90
CA ALA A 260 9.15 -18.01 -9.15
C ALA A 260 8.38 -19.33 -9.12
N ARG A 261 8.80 -20.30 -8.30
CA ARG A 261 8.08 -21.55 -8.05
C ARG A 261 6.73 -21.28 -7.43
N ALA A 262 6.71 -20.60 -6.28
CA ALA A 262 5.47 -20.27 -5.57
C ALA A 262 4.56 -19.35 -6.40
N TRP A 263 5.16 -18.35 -7.08
CA TRP A 263 4.40 -17.45 -7.96
C TRP A 263 3.63 -18.20 -9.05
N ARG A 264 4.29 -19.10 -9.76
CA ARG A 264 3.66 -19.91 -10.82
C ARG A 264 2.64 -20.89 -10.27
N GLN A 265 2.96 -21.57 -9.17
CA GLN A 265 2.07 -22.57 -8.55
C GLN A 265 0.78 -21.92 -8.04
N LEU A 266 0.86 -20.73 -7.47
CA LEU A 266 -0.28 -20.03 -6.88
C LEU A 266 -1.03 -19.15 -7.90
N GLY A 267 -0.53 -19.00 -9.13
CA GLY A 267 -1.21 -18.29 -10.21
C GLY A 267 -1.25 -16.77 -10.06
N GLY A 268 -0.30 -16.19 -9.33
CA GLY A 268 -0.19 -14.75 -9.13
C GLY A 268 -1.19 -14.17 -8.12
N MET A 269 -1.35 -12.83 -8.10
CA MET A 269 -2.26 -12.12 -7.21
C MET A 269 -3.70 -12.10 -7.72
N ARG A 270 -4.67 -12.09 -6.80
CA ARG A 270 -6.09 -11.91 -7.15
C ARG A 270 -6.35 -10.51 -7.68
N GLN A 271 -6.91 -10.42 -8.89
CA GLN A 271 -7.21 -9.14 -9.54
C GLN A 271 -8.60 -8.58 -9.17
N ASP A 272 -9.51 -9.47 -8.76
CA ASP A 272 -10.89 -9.12 -8.40
C ASP A 272 -11.02 -8.42 -7.04
N LEU A 273 -9.93 -8.34 -6.28
CA LEU A 273 -9.84 -7.52 -5.07
C LEU A 273 -9.60 -6.03 -5.40
N PHE A 274 -9.03 -5.71 -6.55
CA PHE A 274 -8.65 -4.40 -7.04
C PHE A 274 -7.52 -3.77 -6.21
N MET A 275 -7.75 -3.45 -4.93
CA MET A 275 -6.78 -2.84 -4.01
C MET A 275 -7.06 -3.27 -2.56
N TYR A 276 -5.99 -3.52 -1.81
CA TYR A 276 -5.95 -4.04 -0.44
C TYR A 276 -6.37 -5.52 -0.32
N TYR A 277 -5.69 -6.24 0.56
CA TYR A 277 -5.86 -7.67 0.85
C TYR A 277 -5.36 -8.64 -0.24
N GLU A 278 -4.80 -8.19 -1.36
CA GLU A 278 -4.21 -9.08 -2.36
C GLU A 278 -2.95 -9.79 -1.84
N ASP A 279 -2.17 -9.12 -1.00
CA ASP A 279 -1.03 -9.69 -0.28
C ASP A 279 -1.45 -10.64 0.84
N THR A 280 -2.49 -10.29 1.58
CA THR A 280 -3.12 -11.16 2.60
C THR A 280 -3.70 -12.41 1.96
N ASP A 281 -4.42 -12.29 0.83
CA ASP A 281 -4.92 -13.43 0.04
C ASP A 281 -3.77 -14.33 -0.43
N PHE A 282 -2.72 -13.72 -0.99
CA PHE A 282 -1.56 -14.47 -1.46
C PHE A 282 -0.86 -15.19 -0.31
N SER A 283 -0.76 -14.55 0.85
CA SER A 283 -0.17 -15.13 2.06
C SER A 283 -0.95 -16.33 2.60
N TYR A 284 -2.29 -16.28 2.56
CA TYR A 284 -3.12 -17.45 2.89
C TYR A 284 -2.85 -18.62 1.93
N ARG A 285 -2.74 -18.34 0.62
CA ARG A 285 -2.44 -19.37 -0.39
C ARG A 285 -1.03 -19.96 -0.23
N LEU A 286 -0.04 -19.15 0.11
CA LEU A 286 1.30 -19.62 0.45
C LEU A 286 1.24 -20.62 1.63
N ARG A 287 0.59 -20.24 2.71
CA ARG A 287 0.48 -21.10 3.90
C ARG A 287 -0.30 -22.39 3.64
N ARG A 288 -1.40 -22.34 2.86
CA ARG A 288 -2.15 -23.54 2.45
C ARG A 288 -1.32 -24.47 1.59
N ALA A 289 -0.40 -23.95 0.79
CA ALA A 289 0.55 -24.74 0.01
C ALA A 289 1.72 -25.31 0.84
N GLY A 290 1.73 -25.09 2.17
CA GLY A 290 2.79 -25.54 3.07
C GLY A 290 4.04 -24.67 3.05
N TYR A 291 3.98 -23.49 2.45
CA TYR A 291 5.10 -22.56 2.36
C TYR A 291 5.17 -21.63 3.56
N ARG A 292 6.39 -21.14 3.82
CA ARG A 292 6.68 -20.19 4.90
C ARG A 292 6.98 -18.81 4.30
N VAL A 293 6.63 -17.78 5.06
CA VAL A 293 7.04 -16.40 4.81
C VAL A 293 8.04 -15.97 5.86
N GLN A 294 9.15 -15.38 5.44
CA GLN A 294 10.19 -14.90 6.35
C GLN A 294 10.33 -13.38 6.26
N TYR A 295 10.32 -12.75 7.43
CA TYR A 295 10.74 -11.36 7.58
C TYR A 295 12.27 -11.27 7.55
N VAL A 296 12.78 -10.33 6.75
CA VAL A 296 14.22 -10.11 6.57
C VAL A 296 14.57 -8.69 7.02
N ARG A 297 15.04 -8.57 8.24
CA ARG A 297 15.38 -7.29 8.88
C ARG A 297 16.44 -6.49 8.12
N GLN A 298 17.40 -7.18 7.48
CA GLN A 298 18.48 -6.55 6.71
C GLN A 298 18.00 -5.98 5.38
N ALA A 299 16.92 -6.49 4.81
CA ALA A 299 16.31 -5.95 3.62
C ALA A 299 15.45 -4.74 3.99
N GLN A 300 16.00 -3.53 3.83
CA GLN A 300 15.35 -2.31 4.26
C GLN A 300 14.90 -1.45 3.09
N ALA A 301 13.70 -0.90 3.20
CA ALA A 301 13.18 0.11 2.29
C ALA A 301 12.44 1.21 3.08
N ARG A 302 12.28 2.38 2.49
CA ARG A 302 11.50 3.50 3.06
C ARG A 302 10.28 3.76 2.21
N HIS A 303 9.17 4.10 2.85
CA HIS A 303 7.88 4.31 2.22
C HIS A 303 7.38 5.72 2.53
N ALA A 304 7.04 6.46 1.50
CA ALA A 304 6.55 7.84 1.63
C ALA A 304 5.11 7.93 2.17
N HIS A 305 4.51 6.83 2.49
CA HIS A 305 3.15 6.60 3.02
C HIS A 305 2.25 7.85 2.95
N ALA A 306 1.26 7.88 2.12
CA ALA A 306 0.31 8.96 1.87
C ALA A 306 0.33 9.55 0.44
N ALA A 307 1.25 9.10 -0.41
CA ALA A 307 1.29 9.60 -1.78
C ALA A 307 0.22 8.96 -2.68
N SER A 308 -0.30 7.77 -2.33
CA SER A 308 -1.17 6.98 -3.22
C SER A 308 -2.52 6.55 -2.63
N SER A 309 -2.76 6.70 -1.32
CA SER A 309 -4.03 6.25 -0.71
C SER A 309 -4.47 7.12 0.46
N ASP A 310 -5.63 7.75 0.31
CA ASP A 310 -6.34 8.38 1.43
C ASP A 310 -7.08 7.28 2.22
N SER A 311 -6.48 6.85 3.34
CA SER A 311 -7.06 5.85 4.26
C SER A 311 -8.39 6.30 4.90
N ALA A 312 -8.72 7.59 4.82
CA ALA A 312 -9.98 8.16 5.25
C ALA A 312 -11.05 8.15 4.16
N SER A 313 -10.73 7.76 2.93
CA SER A 313 -11.69 7.81 1.82
C SER A 313 -12.79 6.74 1.94
N ALA A 314 -13.96 7.06 1.39
CA ALA A 314 -15.07 6.10 1.30
C ALA A 314 -14.70 4.88 0.42
N ALA A 315 -13.90 5.09 -0.63
CA ALA A 315 -13.41 4.02 -1.50
C ALA A 315 -12.51 3.04 -0.74
N PHE A 316 -11.54 3.55 0.05
CA PHE A 316 -10.72 2.73 0.95
C PHE A 316 -11.58 1.87 1.87
N THR A 317 -12.54 2.50 2.57
CA THR A 317 -13.41 1.78 3.51
C THR A 317 -14.25 0.71 2.82
N THR A 318 -14.78 0.99 1.62
CA THR A 318 -15.56 0.03 0.83
C THR A 318 -14.71 -1.18 0.43
N TRP A 319 -13.53 -0.96 -0.19
CA TRP A 319 -12.66 -2.05 -0.63
C TRP A 319 -12.10 -2.85 0.55
N ASN A 320 -11.65 -2.17 1.60
CA ASN A 320 -11.13 -2.83 2.80
C ASN A 320 -12.19 -3.71 3.47
N THR A 321 -13.43 -3.21 3.62
CA THR A 321 -14.55 -3.99 4.18
C THR A 321 -14.88 -5.20 3.30
N ARG A 322 -15.05 -4.99 1.99
CA ARG A 322 -15.33 -6.05 1.02
C ARG A 322 -14.25 -7.13 1.04
N ASN A 323 -13.00 -6.73 0.87
CA ASN A 323 -11.90 -7.66 0.67
C ASN A 323 -11.58 -8.44 1.95
N ARG A 324 -11.64 -7.79 3.12
CA ARG A 324 -11.54 -8.46 4.41
C ARG A 324 -12.53 -9.60 4.55
N LEU A 325 -13.81 -9.32 4.30
CA LEU A 325 -14.88 -10.32 4.40
C LEU A 325 -14.67 -11.45 3.38
N ARG A 326 -14.31 -11.13 2.15
CA ARG A 326 -14.06 -12.13 1.10
C ARG A 326 -12.89 -13.04 1.45
N VAL A 327 -11.77 -12.47 1.89
CA VAL A 327 -10.57 -13.22 2.27
C VAL A 327 -10.85 -14.07 3.51
N ALA A 328 -11.51 -13.51 4.53
CA ALA A 328 -11.89 -14.26 5.73
C ALA A 328 -12.85 -15.42 5.39
N THR A 329 -13.87 -15.20 4.57
CA THR A 329 -14.81 -16.24 4.13
C THR A 329 -14.09 -17.35 3.40
N ARG A 330 -13.14 -17.02 2.55
CA ARG A 330 -12.44 -17.98 1.70
C ARG A 330 -11.40 -18.81 2.43
N TYR A 331 -10.66 -18.21 3.37
CA TYR A 331 -9.46 -18.83 3.92
C TYR A 331 -9.43 -18.99 5.44
N ALA A 332 -10.01 -18.06 6.18
CA ALA A 332 -9.87 -18.04 7.63
C ALA A 332 -10.75 -19.10 8.31
N PRO A 333 -10.49 -19.52 9.55
CA PRO A 333 -11.39 -20.35 10.34
C PRO A 333 -12.82 -19.78 10.36
N ALA A 334 -13.84 -20.64 10.39
CA ALA A 334 -15.24 -20.22 10.34
C ALA A 334 -15.59 -19.23 11.46
N SER A 335 -14.99 -19.40 12.65
CA SER A 335 -15.14 -18.47 13.78
C SER A 335 -14.59 -17.07 13.49
N VAL A 336 -13.49 -16.98 12.72
CA VAL A 336 -12.91 -15.69 12.31
C VAL A 336 -13.81 -15.02 11.26
N ALA A 337 -14.29 -15.78 10.27
CA ALA A 337 -15.21 -15.26 9.26
C ALA A 337 -16.52 -14.74 9.89
N ALA A 338 -17.08 -15.48 10.87
CA ALA A 338 -18.27 -15.05 11.60
C ALA A 338 -18.01 -13.77 12.41
N ARG A 339 -16.88 -13.70 13.14
CA ARG A 339 -16.50 -12.47 13.87
C ARG A 339 -16.27 -11.29 12.93
N ALA A 340 -15.70 -11.51 11.74
CA ALA A 340 -15.54 -10.47 10.74
C ALA A 340 -16.89 -9.86 10.31
N LEU A 341 -17.92 -10.69 10.10
CA LEU A 341 -19.28 -10.25 9.78
C LEU A 341 -19.90 -9.46 10.93
N VAL A 342 -19.88 -10.00 12.16
CA VAL A 342 -20.44 -9.34 13.35
C VAL A 342 -19.78 -7.98 13.58
N ASN A 343 -18.46 -7.93 13.52
CA ASN A 343 -17.70 -6.68 13.68
C ASN A 343 -18.03 -5.66 12.57
N THR A 344 -18.27 -6.12 11.32
CA THR A 344 -18.73 -5.23 10.25
C THR A 344 -20.10 -4.65 10.57
N GLY A 345 -21.04 -5.46 11.03
CA GLY A 345 -22.37 -5.00 11.46
C GLY A 345 -22.29 -3.95 12.58
N GLY A 346 -21.49 -4.21 13.62
CA GLY A 346 -21.28 -3.25 14.71
C GLY A 346 -20.68 -1.92 14.21
N ARG A 347 -19.68 -1.97 13.36
CA ARG A 347 -19.08 -0.75 12.77
C ARG A 347 -20.01 -0.01 11.81
N MET A 348 -20.96 -0.67 11.19
CA MET A 348 -22.01 -0.03 10.38
C MET A 348 -23.02 0.71 11.26
N LEU A 349 -23.32 0.22 12.45
CA LEU A 349 -24.27 0.86 13.37
C LEU A 349 -23.63 2.03 14.12
N LEU A 350 -22.41 1.86 14.61
CA LEU A 350 -21.77 2.75 15.58
C LEU A 350 -20.55 3.53 15.03
N GLY A 351 -19.99 3.11 13.90
CA GLY A 351 -18.73 3.65 13.36
C GLY A 351 -18.91 4.74 12.30
N PRO A 352 -17.79 5.38 11.88
CA PRO A 352 -17.79 6.31 10.76
C PRO A 352 -17.97 5.58 9.42
N GLN A 353 -18.31 6.33 8.36
CA GLN A 353 -18.43 5.84 6.98
C GLN A 353 -19.39 4.64 6.81
N ARG A 354 -20.56 4.70 7.45
CA ARG A 354 -21.55 3.61 7.47
C ARG A 354 -21.96 3.15 6.07
N GLN A 355 -22.18 4.10 5.12
CA GLN A 355 -22.56 3.79 3.74
C GLN A 355 -21.47 3.02 3.01
N ALA A 356 -20.21 3.44 3.11
CA ALA A 356 -19.08 2.75 2.49
C ALA A 356 -18.92 1.31 3.03
N ARG A 357 -19.13 1.13 4.35
CA ARG A 357 -19.12 -0.21 4.97
C ARG A 357 -20.28 -1.08 4.49
N ALA A 358 -21.46 -0.51 4.35
CA ALA A 358 -22.64 -1.20 3.82
C ALA A 358 -22.41 -1.63 2.36
N GLN A 359 -21.87 -0.74 1.53
CA GLN A 359 -21.50 -1.08 0.15
C GLN A 359 -20.48 -2.22 0.12
N GLY A 360 -19.42 -2.15 0.94
CA GLY A 360 -18.42 -3.20 1.04
C GLY A 360 -19.01 -4.55 1.47
N LEU A 361 -19.94 -4.55 2.44
CA LEU A 361 -20.64 -5.75 2.87
C LEU A 361 -21.51 -6.34 1.75
N VAL A 362 -22.33 -5.53 1.08
CA VAL A 362 -23.18 -5.99 -0.04
C VAL A 362 -22.32 -6.59 -1.15
N GLN A 363 -21.23 -5.93 -1.53
CA GLN A 363 -20.30 -6.45 -2.53
C GLN A 363 -19.63 -7.76 -2.07
N ALA A 364 -19.29 -7.92 -0.79
CA ALA A 364 -18.74 -9.16 -0.26
C ALA A 364 -19.78 -10.30 -0.31
N LEU A 365 -21.02 -10.03 0.09
CA LEU A 365 -22.09 -11.02 0.04
C LEU A 365 -22.41 -11.50 -1.39
N ALA A 366 -22.34 -10.59 -2.38
CA ALA A 366 -22.50 -10.94 -3.79
C ALA A 366 -21.44 -11.95 -4.28
N HIS A 367 -20.25 -11.95 -3.67
CA HIS A 367 -19.18 -12.90 -4.01
C HIS A 367 -19.12 -14.11 -3.05
N ALA A 368 -19.95 -14.15 -2.00
CA ALA A 368 -19.89 -15.19 -0.98
C ALA A 368 -20.03 -16.63 -1.56
N PRO A 369 -20.89 -16.92 -2.55
CA PRO A 369 -20.96 -18.26 -3.13
C PRO A 369 -19.63 -18.73 -3.74
N GLN A 370 -18.94 -17.85 -4.45
CA GLN A 370 -17.63 -18.14 -5.05
C GLN A 370 -16.54 -18.35 -3.99
N ASP A 371 -16.53 -17.50 -2.95
CA ASP A 371 -15.52 -17.56 -1.90
C ASP A 371 -15.74 -18.77 -0.98
N LEU A 372 -17.00 -19.18 -0.73
CA LEU A 372 -17.34 -20.42 -0.03
C LEU A 372 -16.99 -21.67 -0.85
N TYR A 373 -17.31 -21.69 -2.15
CA TYR A 373 -16.92 -22.80 -3.02
C TYR A 373 -15.40 -23.01 -3.02
N ALA A 374 -14.63 -21.94 -3.15
CA ALA A 374 -13.16 -22.01 -3.14
C ALA A 374 -12.57 -22.33 -1.74
N ARG A 375 -13.38 -22.34 -0.69
CA ARG A 375 -12.98 -22.79 0.65
C ARG A 375 -12.96 -24.31 0.78
N ILE A 376 -13.86 -24.98 0.03
CA ILE A 376 -14.11 -26.41 0.14
C ILE A 376 -13.21 -27.20 -0.82
N GLY A 377 -12.84 -26.62 -1.96
CA GLY A 377 -11.90 -27.18 -2.94
C GLY A 377 -10.48 -26.78 -2.67
#